data_9e61abfded527ae0fa046340b4c1c038
#
_entry.id   9e61abfded527ae0fa046340b4c1c038
#
_cell.length_a   1.000
_cell.length_b   1.000
_cell.length_c   1.000
_cell.angle_alpha   90.00
_cell.angle_beta   90.00
_cell.angle_gamma   90.00
#
_symmetry.space_group_name_H-M   'P 1'
#
loop_
_entity.id
_entity.type
_entity.pdbx_description
1 polymer ?
#
loop_
_entity_poly.entity_id
_entity_poly.type
_entity_poly.pdbx_seq_one_letter_code
_entity_poly.pdbx_strand_id
1 'polypeptide(L)'
;MSMGKPTRGEIPLRVMTFNLRFENDFDGENRWLNRRDFLVRTIQKHRPHLLGTQEGKPSMLAFLSDNLAGYQLSADSRIWDDLCQYPTLYYLADYFALVQHREFWLSATPEVHMSKSWDSAFPRMISHSLLEMKHSGRQIWVSVTHLDHISQHARIEGAKMIRAWAVERKEPIVLLGDFNDFPGSEVHQTLREPLGPFRDSWQMVGKAEDQHSYTHHGFTGIPTKGRIDWILVTPEFATIDVFVVRDQKAGRYPSDHFPLVGDLELE
;
A
#
# COMPACT_ATOMS: atom_id res chain seq x y z
N MET A 1 24.94 -15.06 19.67
CA MET A 1 23.92 -14.18 20.22
C MET A 1 22.59 -14.93 20.09
N SER A 2 21.91 -15.20 21.20
CA SER A 2 20.71 -15.99 21.27
C SER A 2 19.55 -15.20 20.63
N MET A 3 18.98 -15.71 19.55
CA MET A 3 17.70 -15.21 19.05
C MET A 3 16.65 -15.49 20.12
N GLY A 4 16.08 -14.41 20.69
CA GLY A 4 14.97 -14.52 21.64
C GLY A 4 13.81 -15.25 20.97
N LYS A 5 13.26 -16.26 21.62
CA LYS A 5 12.03 -16.91 21.20
C LYS A 5 10.91 -15.88 21.24
N PRO A 6 10.00 -15.86 20.26
CA PRO A 6 8.85 -14.94 20.28
C PRO A 6 8.07 -15.12 21.58
N THR A 7 7.73 -14.02 22.21
CA THR A 7 6.82 -13.99 23.36
C THR A 7 5.47 -14.48 22.89
N ARG A 8 5.00 -15.61 23.46
CA ARG A 8 3.71 -16.22 23.16
C ARG A 8 2.59 -15.19 23.41
N GLY A 9 1.91 -14.73 22.37
CA GLY A 9 0.59 -14.14 22.53
C GLY A 9 0.15 -12.97 21.63
N GLU A 10 1.04 -12.29 20.93
CA GLU A 10 0.58 -11.21 20.07
C GLU A 10 0.23 -11.74 18.66
N ILE A 11 -0.99 -11.41 18.21
CA ILE A 11 -1.41 -11.72 16.85
C ILE A 11 -0.57 -10.86 15.89
N PRO A 12 0.07 -11.47 14.87
CA PRO A 12 0.84 -10.70 13.88
C PRO A 12 0.02 -9.58 13.27
N LEU A 13 0.65 -8.42 13.07
CA LEU A 13 0.05 -7.30 12.37
C LEU A 13 -0.05 -7.64 10.88
N ARG A 14 -1.23 -8.03 10.42
CA ARG A 14 -1.47 -8.29 9.01
C ARG A 14 -1.71 -7.00 8.26
N VAL A 15 -0.91 -6.75 7.22
CA VAL A 15 -1.03 -5.61 6.32
C VAL A 15 -1.28 -6.08 4.89
N MET A 16 -2.00 -5.28 4.12
CA MET A 16 -2.27 -5.56 2.71
C MET A 16 -2.06 -4.29 1.89
N THR A 17 -1.35 -4.38 0.77
CA THR A 17 -1.40 -3.36 -0.29
C THR A 17 -2.19 -3.90 -1.46
N PHE A 18 -3.12 -3.10 -2.00
CA PHE A 18 -4.01 -3.53 -3.05
C PHE A 18 -4.35 -2.39 -4.02
N ASN A 19 -3.75 -2.39 -5.19
CA ASN A 19 -4.20 -1.53 -6.28
C ASN A 19 -5.58 -2.01 -6.74
N LEU A 20 -6.59 -1.13 -6.58
CA LEU A 20 -8.00 -1.46 -6.84
C LEU A 20 -8.34 -1.49 -8.33
N ARG A 21 -7.48 -1.00 -9.20
CA ARG A 21 -7.79 -0.58 -10.56
C ARG A 21 -8.96 0.41 -10.57
N PHE A 22 -8.73 1.64 -10.96
CA PHE A 22 -9.76 2.68 -10.96
C PHE A 22 -10.97 2.30 -11.85
N GLU A 23 -12.10 2.93 -11.57
CA GLU A 23 -13.31 2.75 -12.39
C GLU A 23 -13.08 3.27 -13.80
N ASN A 24 -13.19 2.36 -14.78
CA ASN A 24 -12.96 2.64 -16.19
C ASN A 24 -13.93 1.79 -17.04
N ASP A 25 -14.77 2.46 -17.81
CA ASP A 25 -15.77 1.78 -18.65
C ASP A 25 -15.15 0.95 -19.78
N PHE A 26 -13.91 1.29 -20.20
CA PHE A 26 -13.17 0.54 -21.21
C PHE A 26 -12.64 -0.81 -20.72
N ASP A 27 -12.71 -1.10 -19.42
CA ASP A 27 -12.34 -2.41 -18.85
C ASP A 27 -13.39 -3.50 -19.16
N GLY A 28 -14.50 -3.16 -19.85
CA GLY A 28 -15.51 -4.11 -20.33
C GLY A 28 -16.09 -4.97 -19.18
N GLU A 29 -15.92 -6.29 -19.28
CA GLU A 29 -16.38 -7.23 -18.25
C GLU A 29 -15.66 -7.06 -16.90
N ASN A 30 -14.48 -6.42 -16.86
CA ASN A 30 -13.70 -6.15 -15.66
C ASN A 30 -13.98 -4.77 -15.06
N ARG A 31 -14.97 -4.02 -15.59
CA ARG A 31 -15.37 -2.73 -15.02
C ARG A 31 -15.72 -2.84 -13.53
N TRP A 32 -15.56 -1.77 -12.79
CA TRP A 32 -15.72 -1.71 -11.33
C TRP A 32 -17.00 -2.38 -10.81
N LEU A 33 -18.14 -2.07 -11.40
CA LEU A 33 -19.44 -2.61 -10.96
C LEU A 33 -19.51 -4.15 -11.00
N ASN A 34 -18.77 -4.80 -11.88
CA ASN A 34 -18.78 -6.25 -12.04
C ASN A 34 -17.85 -6.98 -11.06
N ARG A 35 -16.85 -6.28 -10.47
CA ARG A 35 -15.81 -6.89 -9.63
C ARG A 35 -15.77 -6.38 -8.19
N ARG A 36 -16.41 -5.25 -7.88
CA ARG A 36 -16.34 -4.59 -6.57
C ARG A 36 -16.74 -5.50 -5.40
N ASP A 37 -17.80 -6.31 -5.56
CA ASP A 37 -18.25 -7.24 -4.52
C ASP A 37 -17.24 -8.38 -4.30
N PHE A 38 -16.58 -8.82 -5.38
CA PHE A 38 -15.52 -9.82 -5.26
C PHE A 38 -14.26 -9.23 -4.60
N LEU A 39 -13.94 -7.99 -4.90
CA LEU A 39 -12.85 -7.25 -4.25
C LEU A 39 -13.09 -7.12 -2.73
N VAL A 40 -14.30 -6.74 -2.32
CA VAL A 40 -14.67 -6.69 -0.89
C VAL A 40 -14.52 -8.05 -0.24
N ARG A 41 -15.05 -9.12 -0.86
CA ARG A 41 -14.89 -10.50 -0.34
C ARG A 41 -13.43 -10.95 -0.23
N THR A 42 -12.57 -10.54 -1.17
CA THR A 42 -11.13 -10.81 -1.10
C THR A 42 -10.52 -10.13 0.12
N ILE A 43 -10.81 -8.86 0.36
CA ILE A 43 -10.32 -8.15 1.55
C ILE A 43 -10.84 -8.82 2.83
N GLN A 44 -12.14 -9.12 2.90
CA GLN A 44 -12.76 -9.77 4.07
C GLN A 44 -12.19 -11.16 4.35
N LYS A 45 -11.88 -11.94 3.32
CA LYS A 45 -11.27 -13.28 3.44
C LYS A 45 -9.89 -13.22 4.07
N HIS A 46 -9.06 -12.27 3.64
CA HIS A 46 -7.68 -12.13 4.13
C HIS A 46 -7.57 -11.28 5.40
N ARG A 47 -8.60 -10.47 5.68
CA ARG A 47 -8.82 -9.68 6.89
C ARG A 47 -7.57 -8.95 7.39
N PRO A 48 -6.95 -8.06 6.60
CA PRO A 48 -5.80 -7.30 7.05
C PRO A 48 -6.20 -6.33 8.17
N HIS A 49 -5.31 -6.10 9.14
CA HIS A 49 -5.49 -5.06 10.14
C HIS A 49 -5.33 -3.67 9.52
N LEU A 50 -4.47 -3.55 8.50
CA LEU A 50 -4.16 -2.35 7.74
C LEU A 50 -4.26 -2.67 6.24
N LEU A 51 -5.08 -1.91 5.52
CA LEU A 51 -5.28 -2.04 4.08
C LEU A 51 -4.91 -0.74 3.39
N GLY A 52 -3.78 -0.74 2.67
CA GLY A 52 -3.40 0.35 1.76
C GLY A 52 -3.96 0.10 0.37
N THR A 53 -4.77 1.01 -0.14
CA THR A 53 -5.34 0.91 -1.48
C THR A 53 -4.75 1.94 -2.43
N GLN A 54 -4.68 1.64 -3.72
CA GLN A 54 -4.27 2.56 -4.78
C GLN A 54 -5.39 2.62 -5.83
N GLU A 55 -5.41 3.69 -6.62
CA GLU A 55 -6.37 3.96 -7.68
C GLU A 55 -7.83 4.16 -7.22
N GLY A 56 -8.06 4.34 -5.92
CA GLY A 56 -9.40 4.58 -5.41
C GLY A 56 -9.97 5.93 -5.85
N LYS A 57 -11.04 5.96 -6.65
CA LYS A 57 -11.85 7.15 -6.84
C LYS A 57 -12.80 7.37 -5.67
N PRO A 58 -13.31 8.59 -5.42
CA PRO A 58 -14.20 8.86 -4.28
C PRO A 58 -15.38 7.89 -4.18
N SER A 59 -16.06 7.59 -5.30
CA SER A 59 -17.18 6.63 -5.36
C SER A 59 -16.80 5.20 -4.97
N MET A 60 -15.60 4.76 -5.38
CA MET A 60 -15.08 3.43 -5.06
C MET A 60 -14.72 3.32 -3.57
N LEU A 61 -14.08 4.36 -3.02
CA LEU A 61 -13.70 4.40 -1.62
C LEU A 61 -14.93 4.48 -0.70
N ALA A 62 -15.95 5.26 -1.08
CA ALA A 62 -17.24 5.26 -0.38
C ALA A 62 -17.88 3.87 -0.37
N PHE A 63 -17.92 3.18 -1.52
CA PHE A 63 -18.42 1.80 -1.60
C PHE A 63 -17.65 0.85 -0.66
N LEU A 64 -16.33 0.96 -0.58
CA LEU A 64 -15.53 0.15 0.35
C LEU A 64 -15.87 0.48 1.80
N SER A 65 -16.00 1.76 2.16
CA SER A 65 -16.37 2.18 3.52
C SER A 65 -17.72 1.61 3.95
N ASP A 66 -18.69 1.55 3.03
CA ASP A 66 -20.02 1.00 3.29
C ASP A 66 -20.05 -0.53 3.43
N ASN A 67 -19.06 -1.23 2.85
CA ASN A 67 -19.08 -2.69 2.74
C ASN A 67 -17.94 -3.40 3.53
N LEU A 68 -17.00 -2.66 4.13
CA LEU A 68 -15.94 -3.20 4.97
C LEU A 68 -16.24 -2.95 6.45
N ALA A 69 -17.12 -3.76 7.02
CA ALA A 69 -17.50 -3.65 8.42
C ALA A 69 -16.27 -3.72 9.36
N GLY A 70 -16.19 -2.79 10.31
CA GLY A 70 -15.11 -2.67 11.28
C GLY A 70 -13.89 -1.89 10.79
N TYR A 71 -13.82 -1.55 9.50
CA TYR A 71 -12.77 -0.68 8.97
C TYR A 71 -13.18 0.79 9.03
N GLN A 72 -12.19 1.64 9.27
CA GLN A 72 -12.30 3.09 9.12
C GLN A 72 -11.32 3.56 8.05
N LEU A 73 -11.77 4.52 7.25
CA LEU A 73 -10.96 5.18 6.24
C LEU A 73 -10.19 6.33 6.89
N SER A 74 -8.90 6.42 6.62
CA SER A 74 -8.06 7.51 7.08
C SER A 74 -7.90 8.55 5.98
N ALA A 75 -8.74 9.59 6.01
CA ALA A 75 -8.71 10.69 5.05
C ALA A 75 -9.45 11.93 5.56
N ASP A 76 -9.41 12.20 6.86
CA ASP A 76 -10.24 13.20 7.56
C ASP A 76 -10.11 14.62 7.00
N SER A 77 -8.95 14.96 6.43
CA SER A 77 -8.68 16.31 5.88
C SER A 77 -8.55 16.33 4.36
N ARG A 78 -8.89 15.22 3.67
CA ARG A 78 -8.72 15.12 2.22
C ARG A 78 -9.67 16.03 1.47
N ILE A 79 -9.12 16.79 0.52
CA ILE A 79 -9.90 17.48 -0.51
C ILE A 79 -10.17 16.46 -1.61
N TRP A 80 -11.45 16.08 -1.76
CA TRP A 80 -11.88 15.11 -2.76
C TRP A 80 -12.04 15.73 -4.13
N ASP A 81 -11.52 15.05 -5.14
CA ASP A 81 -11.63 15.42 -6.57
C ASP A 81 -11.90 14.15 -7.39
N ASP A 82 -12.94 14.13 -8.19
CA ASP A 82 -13.35 12.97 -8.99
C ASP A 82 -12.34 12.62 -10.10
N LEU A 83 -11.45 13.54 -10.44
CA LEU A 83 -10.37 13.31 -11.40
C LEU A 83 -9.15 12.64 -10.77
N CYS A 84 -9.06 12.61 -9.45
CA CYS A 84 -7.94 12.03 -8.73
C CYS A 84 -8.15 10.54 -8.43
N GLN A 85 -7.04 9.81 -8.38
CA GLN A 85 -6.95 8.42 -7.92
C GLN A 85 -6.14 8.41 -6.63
N TYR A 86 -6.80 8.12 -5.51
CA TYR A 86 -6.21 8.30 -4.19
C TYR A 86 -5.54 7.03 -3.67
N PRO A 87 -4.27 7.09 -3.23
CA PRO A 87 -3.75 6.13 -2.27
C PRO A 87 -4.45 6.35 -0.93
N THR A 88 -4.97 5.30 -0.32
CA THR A 88 -5.83 5.44 0.87
C THR A 88 -5.62 4.29 1.84
N LEU A 89 -5.57 4.62 3.13
CA LEU A 89 -5.50 3.65 4.20
C LEU A 89 -6.89 3.36 4.79
N TYR A 90 -7.21 2.08 4.94
CA TYR A 90 -8.24 1.56 5.83
C TYR A 90 -7.60 0.80 6.98
N TYR A 91 -8.10 0.97 8.19
CA TYR A 91 -7.61 0.28 9.37
C TYR A 91 -8.76 -0.29 10.21
N LEU A 92 -8.53 -1.41 10.88
CA LEU A 92 -9.52 -2.00 11.79
C LEU A 92 -9.66 -1.13 13.04
N ALA A 93 -10.85 -0.57 13.25
CA ALA A 93 -11.16 0.32 14.36
C ALA A 93 -11.01 -0.32 15.75
N ASP A 94 -11.18 -1.64 15.84
CA ASP A 94 -10.99 -2.37 17.10
C ASP A 94 -9.52 -2.46 17.52
N TYR A 95 -8.60 -2.42 16.54
CA TYR A 95 -7.15 -2.53 16.78
C TYR A 95 -6.45 -1.18 16.89
N PHE A 96 -6.96 -0.15 16.19
CA PHE A 96 -6.28 1.13 16.06
C PHE A 96 -7.19 2.32 16.36
N ALA A 97 -6.56 3.40 16.84
CA ALA A 97 -7.11 4.74 16.86
C ALA A 97 -6.26 5.64 15.96
N LEU A 98 -6.91 6.45 15.11
CA LEU A 98 -6.23 7.47 14.31
C LEU A 98 -5.82 8.63 15.23
N VAL A 99 -4.52 8.93 15.25
CA VAL A 99 -3.94 10.05 16.01
C VAL A 99 -3.76 11.26 15.10
N GLN A 100 -3.26 11.02 13.89
CA GLN A 100 -2.97 12.08 12.93
C GLN A 100 -3.07 11.54 11.51
N HIS A 101 -3.55 12.38 10.58
CA HIS A 101 -3.53 12.13 9.15
C HIS A 101 -2.89 13.31 8.43
N ARG A 102 -2.04 13.02 7.43
CA ARG A 102 -1.40 14.01 6.56
C ARG A 102 -1.24 13.46 5.15
N GLU A 103 -1.30 14.37 4.18
CA GLU A 103 -1.10 14.05 2.77
C GLU A 103 -0.27 15.14 2.11
N PHE A 104 0.51 14.77 1.12
CA PHE A 104 1.15 15.73 0.22
C PHE A 104 1.32 15.17 -1.18
N TRP A 105 1.39 16.05 -2.15
CA TRP A 105 1.57 15.68 -3.55
C TRP A 105 3.04 15.43 -3.84
N LEU A 106 3.33 14.38 -4.61
CA LEU A 106 4.68 14.04 -5.05
C LEU A 106 5.07 14.91 -6.24
N SER A 107 5.38 16.16 -5.94
CA SER A 107 5.72 17.21 -6.91
C SER A 107 6.65 18.24 -6.29
N ALA A 108 7.18 19.16 -7.11
CA ALA A 108 7.98 20.29 -6.63
C ALA A 108 7.17 21.29 -5.78
N THR A 109 5.84 21.19 -5.79
CA THR A 109 4.90 22.02 -5.01
C THR A 109 3.94 21.12 -4.22
N PRO A 110 4.43 20.40 -3.18
CA PRO A 110 3.69 19.32 -2.52
C PRO A 110 2.39 19.75 -1.84
N GLU A 111 2.27 21.01 -1.45
CA GLU A 111 1.07 21.59 -0.80
C GLU A 111 0.02 22.09 -1.80
N VAL A 112 0.33 22.10 -3.11
CA VAL A 112 -0.61 22.54 -4.14
C VAL A 112 -1.45 21.37 -4.60
N HIS A 113 -2.77 21.47 -4.42
CA HIS A 113 -3.73 20.44 -4.80
C HIS A 113 -3.56 20.02 -6.27
N MET A 114 -3.52 18.68 -6.50
CA MET A 114 -3.36 18.07 -7.83
C MET A 114 -2.08 18.48 -8.59
N SER A 115 -1.06 18.98 -7.89
CA SER A 115 0.20 19.37 -8.53
C SER A 115 0.94 18.19 -9.15
N LYS A 116 1.63 18.43 -10.25
CA LYS A 116 2.49 17.48 -10.98
C LYS A 116 3.84 18.10 -11.27
N SER A 117 4.87 17.26 -11.28
CA SER A 117 6.23 17.64 -11.69
C SER A 117 6.92 16.46 -12.37
N TRP A 118 8.10 16.71 -12.94
CA TRP A 118 9.01 15.67 -13.46
C TRP A 118 8.36 14.77 -14.52
N ASP A 119 7.51 15.35 -15.38
CA ASP A 119 6.77 14.66 -16.44
C ASP A 119 5.83 13.54 -15.95
N SER A 120 5.38 13.63 -14.71
CA SER A 120 4.39 12.70 -14.17
C SER A 120 3.11 12.69 -15.02
N ALA A 121 2.64 11.51 -15.40
CA ALA A 121 1.42 11.36 -16.18
C ALA A 121 0.19 11.85 -15.41
N PHE A 122 0.13 11.52 -14.11
CA PHE A 122 -0.96 11.92 -13.21
C PHE A 122 -0.42 12.63 -11.95
N PRO A 123 -1.23 13.46 -11.29
CA PRO A 123 -0.94 13.86 -9.93
C PRO A 123 -0.76 12.63 -9.04
N ARG A 124 0.37 12.55 -8.35
CA ARG A 124 0.67 11.46 -7.41
C ARG A 124 0.85 12.03 -6.03
N MET A 125 0.43 11.27 -5.04
CA MET A 125 0.50 11.70 -3.65
C MET A 125 0.87 10.55 -2.73
N ILE A 126 1.21 10.88 -1.51
CA ILE A 126 1.34 9.94 -0.41
C ILE A 126 0.39 10.35 0.73
N SER A 127 -0.25 9.37 1.32
CA SER A 127 -1.13 9.49 2.49
C SER A 127 -0.43 8.87 3.68
N HIS A 128 -0.32 9.59 4.79
CA HIS A 128 0.34 9.18 6.02
C HIS A 128 -0.64 9.22 7.19
N SER A 129 -0.70 8.15 7.96
CA SER A 129 -1.55 8.06 9.14
C SER A 129 -0.74 7.59 10.34
N LEU A 130 -0.72 8.37 11.40
CA LEU A 130 -0.22 7.95 12.69
C LEU A 130 -1.35 7.23 13.41
N LEU A 131 -1.16 5.96 13.68
CA LEU A 131 -2.11 5.09 14.36
C LEU A 131 -1.58 4.67 15.72
N GLU A 132 -2.43 4.71 16.74
CA GLU A 132 -2.15 4.11 18.04
C GLU A 132 -2.74 2.71 18.10
N MET A 133 -1.92 1.72 18.43
CA MET A 133 -2.32 0.33 18.67
C MET A 133 -3.02 0.24 20.03
N LYS A 134 -4.34 0.03 20.05
CA LYS A 134 -5.17 0.10 21.26
C LYS A 134 -4.77 -0.88 22.38
N HIS A 135 -4.16 -2.01 22.02
CA HIS A 135 -3.74 -3.02 23.00
C HIS A 135 -2.42 -2.70 23.71
N SER A 136 -1.55 -1.89 23.10
CA SER A 136 -0.21 -1.60 23.63
C SER A 136 0.05 -0.11 23.87
N GLY A 137 -0.75 0.78 23.28
CA GLY A 137 -0.53 2.23 23.26
C GLY A 137 0.65 2.66 22.37
N ARG A 138 1.32 1.73 21.67
CA ARG A 138 2.40 2.05 20.74
C ARG A 138 1.84 2.74 19.51
N GLN A 139 2.60 3.69 18.97
CA GLN A 139 2.22 4.42 17.77
C GLN A 139 3.07 3.98 16.58
N ILE A 140 2.45 3.86 15.41
CA ILE A 140 3.10 3.53 14.15
C ILE A 140 2.61 4.46 13.04
N TRP A 141 3.49 4.87 12.15
CA TRP A 141 3.07 5.48 10.90
C TRP A 141 2.74 4.41 9.86
N VAL A 142 1.62 4.60 9.19
CA VAL A 142 1.25 3.80 8.02
C VAL A 142 1.11 4.74 6.84
N SER A 143 1.89 4.48 5.81
CA SER A 143 1.95 5.32 4.62
C SER A 143 1.48 4.54 3.41
N VAL A 144 0.68 5.18 2.55
CA VAL A 144 0.19 4.57 1.31
C VAL A 144 0.52 5.50 0.14
N THR A 145 1.11 4.95 -0.91
CA THR A 145 1.48 5.71 -2.12
C THR A 145 1.14 4.96 -3.40
N HIS A 146 1.13 5.69 -4.51
CA HIS A 146 1.10 5.15 -5.87
C HIS A 146 2.00 6.03 -6.74
N LEU A 147 3.16 5.53 -7.14
CA LEU A 147 4.13 6.26 -7.94
C LEU A 147 3.71 6.30 -9.41
N ASP A 148 4.33 7.18 -10.19
CA ASP A 148 3.94 7.38 -11.60
C ASP A 148 4.34 6.17 -12.48
N HIS A 149 3.43 5.77 -13.35
CA HIS A 149 3.62 4.59 -14.20
C HIS A 149 4.39 4.89 -15.50
N ILE A 150 4.56 6.16 -15.86
CA ILE A 150 5.26 6.60 -17.09
C ILE A 150 6.65 7.14 -16.76
N SER A 151 6.72 8.21 -15.94
CA SER A 151 7.96 8.93 -15.70
C SER A 151 8.83 8.28 -14.63
N GLN A 152 9.97 7.72 -15.04
CA GLN A 152 11.00 7.25 -14.09
C GLN A 152 11.51 8.39 -13.23
N HIS A 153 11.71 9.59 -13.80
CA HIS A 153 12.14 10.77 -13.05
C HIS A 153 11.15 11.13 -11.94
N ALA A 154 9.85 11.13 -12.23
CA ALA A 154 8.83 11.37 -11.21
C ALA A 154 8.84 10.30 -10.10
N ARG A 155 9.07 9.02 -10.45
CA ARG A 155 9.19 7.95 -9.45
C ARG A 155 10.39 8.15 -8.53
N ILE A 156 11.55 8.49 -9.08
CA ILE A 156 12.78 8.72 -8.30
C ILE A 156 12.62 9.92 -7.37
N GLU A 157 12.14 11.05 -7.88
CA GLU A 157 11.94 12.25 -7.06
C GLU A 157 10.86 12.01 -6.00
N GLY A 158 9.76 11.32 -6.34
CA GLY A 158 8.75 10.88 -5.38
C GLY A 158 9.34 9.99 -4.27
N ALA A 159 10.20 9.03 -4.63
CA ALA A 159 10.89 8.20 -3.65
C ALA A 159 11.81 8.99 -2.73
N LYS A 160 12.53 10.01 -3.26
CA LYS A 160 13.35 10.91 -2.45
C LYS A 160 12.52 11.72 -1.46
N MET A 161 11.35 12.22 -1.88
CA MET A 161 10.41 12.92 -0.99
C MET A 161 9.90 12.01 0.13
N ILE A 162 9.50 10.79 -0.20
CA ILE A 162 9.05 9.77 0.77
C ILE A 162 10.16 9.47 1.76
N ARG A 163 11.40 9.25 1.28
CA ARG A 163 12.57 9.01 2.13
C ARG A 163 12.83 10.20 3.06
N ALA A 164 12.84 11.43 2.52
CA ALA A 164 13.09 12.64 3.30
C ALA A 164 12.06 12.79 4.44
N TRP A 165 10.79 12.51 4.15
CA TRP A 165 9.75 12.51 5.18
C TRP A 165 9.99 11.41 6.23
N ALA A 166 10.31 10.20 5.79
CA ALA A 166 10.43 9.03 6.68
C ALA A 166 11.61 9.12 7.65
N VAL A 167 12.76 9.63 7.22
CA VAL A 167 13.95 9.73 8.09
C VAL A 167 13.79 10.74 9.24
N GLU A 168 12.80 11.61 9.17
CA GLU A 168 12.48 12.55 10.24
C GLU A 168 11.55 11.96 11.31
N ARG A 169 11.02 10.77 11.11
CA ARG A 169 10.08 10.12 12.03
C ARG A 169 10.84 9.30 13.07
N LYS A 170 10.28 9.24 14.26
CA LYS A 170 10.80 8.44 15.37
C LYS A 170 10.02 7.14 15.57
N GLU A 171 8.73 7.21 15.22
CA GLU A 171 7.83 6.07 15.30
C GLU A 171 8.10 5.11 14.13
N PRO A 172 7.93 3.80 14.35
CA PRO A 172 8.02 2.78 13.30
C PRO A 172 7.09 3.07 12.13
N ILE A 173 7.52 2.75 10.90
CA ILE A 173 6.77 3.03 9.68
C ILE A 173 6.51 1.74 8.90
N VAL A 174 5.26 1.59 8.44
CA VAL A 174 4.87 0.65 7.38
C VAL A 174 4.52 1.47 6.14
N LEU A 175 5.19 1.23 5.02
CA LEU A 175 4.94 1.88 3.73
C LEU A 175 4.40 0.85 2.74
N LEU A 176 3.19 1.10 2.26
CA LEU A 176 2.41 0.26 1.34
C LEU A 176 2.23 0.99 0.01
N GLY A 177 2.33 0.31 -1.11
CA GLY A 177 2.04 0.99 -2.37
C GLY A 177 2.26 0.17 -3.63
N ASP A 178 1.75 0.75 -4.73
CA ASP A 178 2.17 0.44 -6.09
C ASP A 178 3.27 1.46 -6.47
N PHE A 179 4.49 0.96 -6.60
CA PHE A 179 5.64 1.80 -6.90
C PHE A 179 5.92 1.91 -8.39
N ASN A 180 5.21 1.14 -9.22
CA ASN A 180 5.40 1.08 -10.68
C ASN A 180 6.87 0.88 -11.08
N ASP A 181 7.65 0.19 -10.24
CA ASP A 181 9.07 -0.09 -10.44
C ASP A 181 9.43 -1.43 -9.79
N PHE A 182 10.64 -1.92 -10.03
CA PHE A 182 11.05 -3.26 -9.63
C PHE A 182 12.00 -3.28 -8.43
N PRO A 183 12.03 -4.36 -7.64
CA PRO A 183 13.07 -4.57 -6.65
C PRO A 183 14.48 -4.45 -7.28
N GLY A 184 15.34 -3.66 -6.65
CA GLY A 184 16.68 -3.35 -7.17
C GLY A 184 16.77 -2.12 -8.08
N SER A 185 15.64 -1.52 -8.49
CA SER A 185 15.62 -0.24 -9.21
C SER A 185 16.16 0.91 -8.35
N GLU A 186 16.42 2.06 -8.97
CA GLU A 186 16.84 3.26 -8.25
C GLU A 186 15.80 3.73 -7.24
N VAL A 187 14.50 3.61 -7.56
CA VAL A 187 13.39 3.87 -6.64
C VAL A 187 13.48 2.99 -5.40
N HIS A 188 13.62 1.68 -5.61
CA HIS A 188 13.73 0.70 -4.52
C HIS A 188 14.98 0.94 -3.67
N GLN A 189 16.14 1.22 -4.30
CA GLN A 189 17.39 1.52 -3.60
C GLN A 189 17.30 2.83 -2.80
N THR A 190 16.60 3.85 -3.31
CA THR A 190 16.40 5.13 -2.63
C THR A 190 15.63 4.96 -1.31
N LEU A 191 14.66 4.05 -1.28
CA LEU A 191 13.77 3.84 -0.13
C LEU A 191 14.37 2.89 0.92
N ARG A 192 15.17 1.90 0.50
CA ARG A 192 15.66 0.85 1.40
C ARG A 192 17.08 1.09 1.91
N GLU A 193 17.42 0.39 3.01
CA GLU A 193 18.78 0.35 3.52
C GLU A 193 19.82 -0.06 2.44
N PRO A 194 21.04 0.53 2.43
CA PRO A 194 21.55 1.53 3.38
C PRO A 194 21.22 2.98 3.01
N LEU A 195 20.55 3.26 1.89
CA LEU A 195 20.28 4.63 1.44
C LEU A 195 19.03 5.24 2.08
N GLY A 196 18.01 4.43 2.35
CA GLY A 196 16.74 4.81 2.96
C GLY A 196 16.48 4.09 4.27
N PRO A 197 15.37 4.40 4.96
CA PRO A 197 15.09 3.84 6.29
C PRO A 197 14.38 2.47 6.26
N PHE A 198 14.04 1.95 5.08
CA PHE A 198 13.17 0.79 4.98
C PHE A 198 13.90 -0.52 4.67
N ARG A 199 13.26 -1.61 5.05
CA ARG A 199 13.55 -2.98 4.62
C ARG A 199 12.37 -3.50 3.81
N ASP A 200 12.65 -4.28 2.77
CA ASP A 200 11.61 -4.90 1.94
C ASP A 200 11.16 -6.22 2.57
N SER A 201 9.88 -6.29 2.95
CA SER A 201 9.31 -7.46 3.63
C SER A 201 9.47 -8.76 2.83
N TRP A 202 9.37 -8.70 1.49
CA TRP A 202 9.59 -9.86 0.63
C TRP A 202 11.02 -10.38 0.73
N GLN A 203 11.99 -9.49 0.73
CA GLN A 203 13.41 -9.84 0.83
C GLN A 203 13.79 -10.30 2.24
N MET A 204 13.14 -9.74 3.29
CA MET A 204 13.38 -10.14 4.68
C MET A 204 13.06 -11.62 4.93
N VAL A 205 12.05 -12.16 4.28
CA VAL A 205 11.70 -13.59 4.38
C VAL A 205 12.43 -14.47 3.36
N GLY A 206 13.37 -13.91 2.59
CA GLY A 206 14.23 -14.66 1.66
C GLY A 206 13.51 -15.26 0.46
N LYS A 207 12.34 -14.74 0.08
CA LYS A 207 11.60 -15.21 -1.09
C LYS A 207 12.23 -14.74 -2.39
N ALA A 208 12.18 -15.60 -3.42
CA ALA A 208 12.71 -15.29 -4.75
C ALA A 208 11.85 -14.22 -5.46
N GLU A 209 12.51 -13.42 -6.29
CA GLU A 209 11.83 -12.53 -7.24
C GLU A 209 11.63 -13.29 -8.56
N ASP A 210 10.47 -13.88 -8.71
CA ASP A 210 10.08 -14.66 -9.88
C ASP A 210 8.59 -14.43 -10.20
N GLN A 211 8.02 -15.18 -11.13
CA GLN A 211 6.60 -15.06 -11.50
C GLN A 211 5.63 -15.22 -10.32
N HIS A 212 6.05 -15.85 -9.20
CA HIS A 212 5.22 -16.00 -7.99
C HIS A 212 5.20 -14.74 -7.15
N SER A 213 6.22 -13.87 -7.28
CA SER A 213 6.26 -12.56 -6.62
C SER A 213 5.52 -11.46 -7.40
N TYR A 214 5.29 -11.66 -8.71
CA TYR A 214 4.74 -10.62 -9.58
C TYR A 214 3.30 -10.26 -9.22
N THR A 215 3.02 -8.96 -9.15
CA THR A 215 1.75 -8.46 -8.64
C THR A 215 0.80 -7.95 -9.74
N HIS A 216 1.30 -7.47 -10.89
CA HIS A 216 0.44 -7.04 -11.99
C HIS A 216 0.16 -8.17 -12.99
N HIS A 217 -1.10 -8.30 -13.44
CA HIS A 217 -1.53 -9.33 -14.39
C HIS A 217 -2.58 -8.87 -15.43
N GLY A 218 -3.02 -7.60 -15.38
CA GLY A 218 -3.93 -7.05 -16.39
C GLY A 218 -5.23 -7.84 -16.56
N PHE A 219 -5.82 -8.36 -15.47
CA PHE A 219 -7.00 -9.23 -15.45
C PHE A 219 -6.85 -10.61 -16.09
N THR A 220 -5.69 -10.96 -16.60
CA THR A 220 -5.48 -12.27 -17.29
C THR A 220 -5.16 -13.40 -16.30
N GLY A 221 -4.73 -13.06 -15.08
CA GLY A 221 -4.19 -14.02 -14.12
C GLY A 221 -2.75 -14.48 -14.45
N ILE A 222 -2.20 -14.06 -15.58
CA ILE A 222 -0.83 -14.32 -15.97
C ILE A 222 0.04 -13.13 -15.51
N PRO A 223 0.96 -13.33 -14.55
CA PRO A 223 1.75 -12.24 -14.02
C PRO A 223 2.63 -11.60 -15.09
N THR A 224 2.67 -10.27 -15.07
CA THR A 224 3.52 -9.44 -15.93
C THR A 224 4.20 -8.35 -15.09
N LYS A 225 5.16 -7.64 -15.63
CA LYS A 225 5.80 -6.46 -15.00
C LYS A 225 6.50 -6.65 -13.64
N GLY A 226 6.71 -7.88 -13.15
CA GLY A 226 7.41 -8.08 -11.87
C GLY A 226 6.57 -7.73 -10.63
N ARG A 227 7.22 -7.66 -9.47
CA ARG A 227 6.63 -7.24 -8.20
C ARG A 227 6.73 -5.71 -8.09
N ILE A 228 5.69 -5.00 -8.46
CA ILE A 228 5.63 -3.54 -8.45
C ILE A 228 4.87 -2.98 -7.24
N ASP A 229 4.13 -3.83 -6.54
CA ASP A 229 3.51 -3.52 -5.25
C ASP A 229 4.43 -3.99 -4.12
N TRP A 230 4.73 -3.11 -3.14
CA TRP A 230 5.68 -3.42 -2.06
C TRP A 230 5.08 -3.14 -0.69
N ILE A 231 5.56 -3.92 0.29
CA ILE A 231 5.42 -3.68 1.73
C ILE A 231 6.83 -3.42 2.25
N LEU A 232 7.10 -2.16 2.60
CA LEU A 232 8.37 -1.71 3.14
C LEU A 232 8.17 -1.31 4.61
N VAL A 233 9.11 -1.69 5.47
CA VAL A 233 9.01 -1.47 6.91
C VAL A 233 10.32 -0.92 7.47
N THR A 234 10.24 -0.11 8.52
CA THR A 234 11.43 0.30 9.27
C THR A 234 11.98 -0.84 10.12
N PRO A 235 13.25 -0.76 10.60
CA PRO A 235 13.95 -1.85 11.28
C PRO A 235 13.27 -2.41 12.53
N GLU A 236 12.34 -1.68 13.13
CA GLU A 236 11.58 -2.09 14.32
C GLU A 236 10.55 -3.19 14.02
N PHE A 237 10.31 -3.50 12.73
CA PHE A 237 9.45 -4.58 12.33
C PHE A 237 10.25 -5.81 11.88
N ALA A 238 9.87 -6.98 12.39
CA ALA A 238 10.18 -8.27 11.78
C ALA A 238 9.07 -8.66 10.79
N THR A 239 9.44 -9.25 9.66
CA THR A 239 8.49 -9.86 8.74
C THR A 239 8.40 -11.34 9.02
N ILE A 240 7.21 -11.83 9.38
CA ILE A 240 6.94 -13.26 9.66
C ILE A 240 6.68 -13.99 8.35
N ASP A 241 5.82 -13.44 7.51
CA ASP A 241 5.52 -13.95 6.17
C ASP A 241 5.04 -12.83 5.25
N VAL A 242 5.15 -13.04 3.94
CA VAL A 242 4.60 -12.18 2.91
C VAL A 242 4.20 -13.03 1.71
N PHE A 243 3.03 -12.78 1.12
CA PHE A 243 2.53 -13.56 -0.01
C PHE A 243 1.63 -12.75 -0.94
N VAL A 244 1.61 -13.16 -2.20
CA VAL A 244 0.74 -12.63 -3.25
C VAL A 244 -0.58 -13.39 -3.23
N VAL A 245 -1.70 -12.65 -3.12
CA VAL A 245 -3.06 -13.22 -3.14
C VAL A 245 -3.52 -13.44 -4.57
N ARG A 246 -3.78 -14.68 -4.94
CA ARG A 246 -4.21 -15.07 -6.29
C ARG A 246 -5.66 -15.52 -6.34
N ASP A 247 -6.50 -14.92 -5.52
CA ASP A 247 -7.93 -15.22 -5.49
C ASP A 247 -8.58 -14.91 -6.84
N GLN A 248 -9.33 -15.89 -7.33
CA GLN A 248 -10.08 -15.78 -8.58
C GLN A 248 -11.45 -16.48 -8.43
N LYS A 249 -12.41 -16.07 -9.25
CA LYS A 249 -13.72 -16.71 -9.35
C LYS A 249 -14.07 -16.91 -10.82
N ALA A 250 -14.10 -18.18 -11.29
CA ALA A 250 -14.35 -18.55 -12.67
C ALA A 250 -13.49 -17.79 -13.69
N GLY A 251 -12.17 -17.68 -13.40
CA GLY A 251 -11.20 -16.97 -14.25
C GLY A 251 -11.26 -15.44 -14.18
N ARG A 252 -12.11 -14.88 -13.32
CA ARG A 252 -12.19 -13.42 -13.10
C ARG A 252 -11.45 -13.03 -11.82
N TYR A 253 -10.87 -11.86 -11.83
CA TYR A 253 -10.05 -11.30 -10.75
C TYR A 253 -10.68 -10.04 -10.15
N PRO A 254 -10.42 -9.75 -8.86
CA PRO A 254 -10.97 -8.55 -8.21
C PRO A 254 -10.32 -7.25 -8.70
N SER A 255 -9.09 -7.31 -9.23
CA SER A 255 -8.33 -6.21 -9.81
C SER A 255 -7.42 -6.74 -10.92
N ASP A 256 -6.73 -5.86 -11.63
CA ASP A 256 -5.62 -6.19 -12.55
C ASP A 256 -4.27 -6.36 -11.82
N HIS A 257 -4.26 -6.09 -10.51
CA HIS A 257 -3.19 -6.42 -9.58
C HIS A 257 -3.62 -7.53 -8.61
N PHE A 258 -2.70 -8.39 -8.26
CA PHE A 258 -2.81 -9.29 -7.13
C PHE A 258 -2.46 -8.53 -5.85
N PRO A 259 -3.29 -8.57 -4.78
CA PRO A 259 -2.91 -8.00 -3.51
C PRO A 259 -1.65 -8.65 -2.93
N LEU A 260 -0.81 -7.85 -2.28
CA LEU A 260 0.32 -8.33 -1.50
C LEU A 260 -0.04 -8.23 -0.02
N VAL A 261 0.11 -9.33 0.72
CA VAL A 261 -0.17 -9.43 2.16
C VAL A 261 1.12 -9.72 2.91
N GLY A 262 1.35 -8.99 4.01
CA GLY A 262 2.45 -9.25 4.93
C GLY A 262 1.95 -9.45 6.36
N ASP A 263 2.52 -10.40 7.07
CA ASP A 263 2.36 -10.60 8.50
C ASP A 263 3.63 -10.10 9.21
N LEU A 264 3.47 -9.05 10.01
CA LEU A 264 4.55 -8.31 10.65
C LEU A 264 4.48 -8.46 12.17
N GLU A 265 5.62 -8.34 12.82
CA GLU A 265 5.75 -8.23 14.27
C GLU A 265 6.50 -6.94 14.60
N LEU A 266 5.96 -6.13 15.52
CA LEU A 266 6.61 -4.91 15.99
C LEU A 266 7.43 -5.24 17.24
N GLU A 267 8.77 -5.21 17.12
CA GLU A 267 9.74 -5.54 18.17
C GLU A 267 9.81 -4.53 19.32
#